data_c0a21bfeaa6c6eccc44eeef6c204f762
#
_entry.id   c0a21bfeaa6c6eccc44eeef6c204f762
#
_cell.length_a   1.000
_cell.length_b   1.000
_cell.length_c   1.000
_cell.angle_alpha   90.00
_cell.angle_beta   90.00
_cell.angle_gamma   90.00
#
_symmetry.space_group_name_H-M   'P 1'
#
loop_
_entity.id
_entity.type
_entity.pdbx_description
1 polymer ?
#
loop_
_entity_poly.entity_id
_entity_poly.type
_entity_poly.pdbx_seq_one_letter_code
_entity_poly.pdbx_strand_id
1 'polypeptide(L)'
;MKQVVFLLTLVVFVGCGGKQGGGDEALRFDVEIDTVMVNPGQEILFLNAGLYGAVLSTDKKYLYNFNHTEFSMEKIDLESLAFVRKIEVSKEGPNGVGQYFMGILPLDEERLLFRCYRQDNVLDWEAKKLRQFDFTKIGDDENKVSEEENFYSLVRMDDGLESFLGLANRYREKVTTAVHVNLTSNSAKRYEIPLFEKTKKFQIEIGDGGSFGVQSYLVKEGGKAIVCSEISSDMYVYSPESDSFEAHTYHSELTAAEKTGTYPTTVGGIEDLAPVFRRMQEEIAFMPPRWDEINEVFYRFSFNSVFDDSVEQPENSPIPRASGAKVYLTVYDKDLNMIAESFMPMISTRPPFHFVKDGKLWVFENIEDEMGFVTLSISGV
;
A
#
# COMPACT_ATOMS: atom_id res chain seq x y z
N MET A 1 30.57 39.68 23.85
CA MET A 1 30.61 38.75 22.74
C MET A 1 31.31 37.48 23.24
N LYS A 2 30.58 36.46 23.59
CA LYS A 2 31.11 35.12 23.93
C LYS A 2 30.55 34.14 22.89
N GLN A 3 31.46 33.65 22.02
CA GLN A 3 31.15 32.55 21.09
C GLN A 3 31.10 31.25 21.89
N VAL A 4 29.97 30.58 21.85
CA VAL A 4 29.81 29.21 22.36
C VAL A 4 30.03 28.29 21.15
N VAL A 5 31.13 27.58 21.15
CA VAL A 5 31.42 26.52 20.18
C VAL A 5 30.73 25.27 20.67
N PHE A 6 29.70 24.81 19.93
CA PHE A 6 29.04 23.50 20.18
C PHE A 6 29.92 22.42 19.52
N LEU A 7 30.53 21.61 20.36
CA LEU A 7 31.33 20.46 19.94
C LEU A 7 30.38 19.29 19.78
N LEU A 8 30.11 18.90 18.50
CA LEU A 8 29.31 17.74 18.16
C LEU A 8 30.17 16.48 18.40
N THR A 9 29.85 15.71 19.42
CA THR A 9 30.55 14.46 19.73
C THR A 9 29.93 13.33 18.91
N LEU A 10 30.62 12.89 17.87
CA LEU A 10 30.26 11.70 17.07
C LEU A 10 30.57 10.47 17.92
N VAL A 11 29.50 9.76 18.36
CA VAL A 11 29.63 8.47 19.05
C VAL A 11 29.58 7.36 18.00
N VAL A 12 30.78 6.82 17.69
CA VAL A 12 30.88 5.61 16.85
C VAL A 12 30.65 4.38 17.73
N PHE A 13 29.52 3.72 17.58
CA PHE A 13 29.30 2.40 18.16
C PHE A 13 30.00 1.35 17.29
N VAL A 14 31.12 0.86 17.75
CA VAL A 14 31.74 -0.37 17.23
C VAL A 14 30.98 -1.55 17.85
N GLY A 15 30.07 -2.13 17.11
CA GLY A 15 29.38 -3.37 17.48
C GLY A 15 30.33 -4.56 17.31
N CYS A 16 30.79 -5.15 18.41
CA CYS A 16 31.48 -6.45 18.41
C CYS A 16 30.49 -7.54 18.03
N GLY A 17 30.74 -8.20 16.89
CA GLY A 17 30.01 -9.40 16.47
C GLY A 17 30.22 -10.57 17.43
N GLY A 18 29.21 -10.89 18.21
CA GLY A 18 29.09 -12.15 18.95
C GLY A 18 28.19 -13.10 18.15
N LYS A 19 28.77 -14.17 17.60
CA LYS A 19 28.02 -15.32 17.10
C LYS A 19 27.33 -15.98 18.29
N GLN A 20 25.99 -15.88 18.36
CA GLN A 20 25.18 -16.77 19.18
C GLN A 20 24.08 -17.38 18.29
N GLY A 21 24.02 -18.71 18.29
CA GLY A 21 23.19 -19.51 17.43
C GLY A 21 21.71 -19.42 17.77
N GLY A 22 20.91 -19.41 16.70
CA GLY A 22 19.47 -19.52 16.65
C GLY A 22 19.09 -19.43 15.17
N GLY A 23 18.86 -20.57 14.53
CA GLY A 23 18.93 -20.72 13.06
C GLY A 23 17.75 -20.13 12.40
N ASP A 24 16.95 -19.24 12.51
CA ASP A 24 15.93 -18.69 11.60
C ASP A 24 15.65 -17.17 11.76
N GLU A 25 16.28 -16.49 12.72
CA GLU A 25 16.00 -15.09 13.04
C GLU A 25 17.15 -14.12 12.69
N ALA A 26 18.19 -14.58 11.99
CA ALA A 26 19.30 -13.71 11.58
C ALA A 26 19.01 -13.01 10.24
N LEU A 27 19.49 -11.76 10.10
CA LEU A 27 19.52 -11.07 8.80
C LEU A 27 20.35 -11.89 7.81
N ARG A 28 19.82 -12.10 6.60
CA ARG A 28 20.48 -12.84 5.52
C ARG A 28 21.16 -11.90 4.50
N PHE A 29 20.95 -10.58 4.64
CA PHE A 29 21.61 -9.52 3.90
C PHE A 29 21.88 -8.32 4.84
N ASP A 30 22.76 -7.42 4.45
CA ASP A 30 23.11 -6.27 5.27
C ASP A 30 22.02 -5.19 5.15
N VAL A 31 21.65 -4.61 6.31
CA VAL A 31 20.66 -3.52 6.39
C VAL A 31 21.26 -2.38 7.22
N GLU A 32 21.45 -1.23 6.58
CA GLU A 32 21.72 0.01 7.30
C GLU A 32 20.42 0.76 7.55
N ILE A 33 20.24 1.23 8.78
CA ILE A 33 19.02 1.90 9.23
C ILE A 33 19.35 3.34 9.56
N ASP A 34 18.53 4.26 9.05
CA ASP A 34 18.56 5.67 9.42
C ASP A 34 17.12 6.16 9.67
N THR A 35 16.98 7.27 10.35
CA THR A 35 15.67 7.87 10.64
C THR A 35 15.68 9.32 10.23
N VAL A 36 14.69 9.71 9.46
CA VAL A 36 14.51 11.09 8.99
C VAL A 36 13.17 11.63 9.49
N MET A 37 13.15 12.91 9.85
CA MET A 37 11.97 13.61 10.34
C MET A 37 11.55 14.68 9.35
N VAL A 38 10.26 14.78 9.09
CA VAL A 38 9.70 15.89 8.32
C VAL A 38 9.52 17.09 9.23
N ASN A 39 10.08 18.23 8.84
CA ASN A 39 9.85 19.50 9.54
C ASN A 39 8.44 20.03 9.19
N PRO A 40 7.48 20.03 10.10
CA PRO A 40 6.13 20.50 9.84
C PRO A 40 6.01 22.04 9.82
N GLY A 41 7.05 22.76 10.23
CA GLY A 41 7.00 24.22 10.42
C GLY A 41 6.11 24.61 11.58
N GLN A 42 4.97 25.25 11.29
CA GLN A 42 3.94 25.62 12.28
C GLN A 42 2.64 24.83 12.11
N GLU A 43 2.62 23.86 11.20
CA GLU A 43 1.45 23.04 10.90
C GLU A 43 1.44 21.75 11.71
N ILE A 44 0.24 21.21 11.91
CA ILE A 44 0.04 19.87 12.45
C ILE A 44 -0.30 18.97 11.26
N LEU A 45 0.58 18.02 10.95
CA LEU A 45 0.37 17.08 9.86
C LEU A 45 -0.66 16.00 10.24
N PHE A 46 -1.45 15.57 9.26
CA PHE A 46 -2.48 14.57 9.49
C PHE A 46 -1.89 13.16 9.49
N LEU A 47 -1.72 12.58 10.69
CA LEU A 47 -1.13 11.24 10.87
C LEU A 47 -2.14 10.16 11.31
N ASN A 48 -3.38 10.54 11.62
CA ASN A 48 -4.38 9.65 12.22
C ASN A 48 -4.72 8.40 11.38
N ALA A 49 -4.53 8.47 10.08
CA ALA A 49 -4.78 7.35 9.17
C ALA A 49 -3.51 6.59 8.75
N GLY A 50 -2.36 6.83 9.41
CA GLY A 50 -1.11 6.16 9.07
C GLY A 50 -0.69 6.36 7.61
N LEU A 51 -0.94 7.55 7.05
CA LEU A 51 -0.71 7.91 5.64
C LEU A 51 -1.54 7.08 4.63
N TYR A 52 -2.68 6.56 5.03
CA TYR A 52 -3.55 5.75 4.15
C TYR A 52 -3.93 6.42 2.83
N GLY A 53 -4.10 7.73 2.82
CA GLY A 53 -4.43 8.53 1.62
C GLY A 53 -3.21 9.17 0.95
N ALA A 54 -1.99 8.81 1.36
CA ALA A 54 -0.79 9.42 0.84
C ALA A 54 -0.34 8.79 -0.49
N VAL A 55 0.19 9.65 -1.37
CA VAL A 55 0.78 9.24 -2.65
C VAL A 55 2.05 10.04 -2.93
N LEU A 56 2.98 9.46 -3.67
CA LEU A 56 4.17 10.17 -4.15
C LEU A 56 3.87 10.86 -5.48
N SER A 57 4.54 12.00 -5.75
CA SER A 57 4.67 12.49 -7.12
C SER A 57 5.41 11.46 -8.00
N THR A 58 5.25 11.53 -9.31
CA THR A 58 5.84 10.57 -10.25
C THR A 58 7.37 10.55 -10.20
N ASP A 59 8.00 11.68 -9.88
CA ASP A 59 9.45 11.84 -9.65
C ASP A 59 9.89 11.52 -8.21
N LYS A 60 8.95 11.11 -7.33
CA LYS A 60 9.18 10.81 -5.91
C LYS A 60 9.78 11.98 -5.10
N LYS A 61 9.70 13.21 -5.61
CA LYS A 61 10.17 14.39 -4.91
C LYS A 61 9.22 14.86 -3.81
N TYR A 62 7.92 14.70 -4.05
CA TYR A 62 6.88 15.13 -3.12
C TYR A 62 6.05 13.95 -2.63
N LEU A 63 5.71 14.00 -1.35
CA LEU A 63 4.63 13.21 -0.75
C LEU A 63 3.40 14.11 -0.61
N TYR A 64 2.26 13.63 -1.08
CA TYR A 64 0.96 14.27 -0.87
C TYR A 64 0.15 13.41 0.08
N ASN A 65 -0.10 13.91 1.28
CA ASN A 65 -0.89 13.25 2.30
C ASN A 65 -2.31 13.84 2.33
N PHE A 66 -3.33 13.01 2.19
CA PHE A 66 -4.71 13.49 2.19
C PHE A 66 -5.28 13.54 3.59
N ASN A 67 -5.60 14.76 4.04
CA ASN A 67 -6.27 15.01 5.31
C ASN A 67 -7.79 14.90 5.12
N HIS A 68 -8.37 13.79 5.57
CA HIS A 68 -9.81 13.52 5.47
C HIS A 68 -10.67 14.49 6.29
N THR A 69 -10.13 15.00 7.38
CA THR A 69 -10.86 15.91 8.28
C THR A 69 -11.04 17.28 7.65
N GLU A 70 -9.98 17.82 7.09
CA GLU A 70 -10.00 19.15 6.45
C GLU A 70 -10.33 19.09 4.96
N PHE A 71 -10.31 17.90 4.38
CA PHE A 71 -10.49 17.66 2.94
C PHE A 71 -9.46 18.42 2.11
N SER A 72 -8.20 18.24 2.45
CA SER A 72 -7.06 18.91 1.85
C SER A 72 -5.90 17.94 1.60
N MET A 73 -4.98 18.31 0.73
CA MET A 73 -3.72 17.59 0.52
C MET A 73 -2.58 18.36 1.18
N GLU A 74 -1.79 17.71 2.01
CA GLU A 74 -0.56 18.22 2.60
C GLU A 74 0.60 17.86 1.68
N LYS A 75 1.26 18.87 1.11
CA LYS A 75 2.44 18.69 0.24
C LYS A 75 3.70 18.73 1.08
N ILE A 76 4.46 17.65 1.05
CA ILE A 76 5.72 17.47 1.75
C ILE A 76 6.84 17.30 0.72
N ASP A 77 7.91 18.06 0.82
CA ASP A 77 9.12 17.92 0.03
C ASP A 77 10.03 16.89 0.70
N LEU A 78 10.29 15.76 0.01
CA LEU A 78 11.09 14.65 0.53
C LEU A 78 12.61 14.85 0.36
N GLU A 79 13.05 15.88 -0.39
CA GLU A 79 14.47 16.24 -0.48
C GLU A 79 14.88 17.11 0.71
N SER A 80 14.07 18.12 1.01
CA SER A 80 14.31 19.02 2.16
C SER A 80 13.71 18.51 3.47
N LEU A 81 12.92 17.42 3.42
CA LEU A 81 12.17 16.85 4.54
C LEU A 81 11.33 17.93 5.25
N ALA A 82 10.53 18.67 4.50
CA ALA A 82 9.76 19.77 5.02
C ALA A 82 8.36 19.83 4.45
N PHE A 83 7.41 20.21 5.30
CA PHE A 83 6.08 20.63 4.85
C PHE A 83 6.19 21.87 3.96
N VAL A 84 5.54 21.82 2.80
CA VAL A 84 5.56 22.93 1.84
C VAL A 84 4.33 23.78 2.01
N ARG A 85 3.15 23.15 1.93
CA ARG A 85 1.86 23.83 2.04
C ARG A 85 0.69 22.85 2.05
N LYS A 86 -0.45 23.34 2.45
CA LYS A 86 -1.76 22.69 2.32
C LYS A 86 -2.43 23.11 1.02
N ILE A 87 -3.07 22.17 0.34
CA ILE A 87 -3.83 22.35 -0.90
C ILE A 87 -5.27 21.98 -0.59
N GLU A 88 -6.15 22.97 -0.55
CA GLU A 88 -7.57 22.73 -0.30
C GLU A 88 -8.23 22.07 -1.51
N VAL A 89 -9.02 21.03 -1.27
CA VAL A 89 -9.81 20.34 -2.29
C VAL A 89 -11.28 20.69 -2.11
N SER A 90 -11.91 21.24 -3.13
CA SER A 90 -13.31 21.66 -3.07
C SER A 90 -14.24 20.46 -3.22
N LYS A 91 -15.19 20.28 -2.30
CA LYS A 91 -16.24 19.26 -2.42
C LYS A 91 -17.30 19.64 -3.45
N GLU A 92 -17.60 20.93 -3.59
CA GLU A 92 -18.67 21.49 -4.40
C GLU A 92 -18.17 22.65 -5.28
N GLY A 93 -19.02 23.12 -6.20
CA GLY A 93 -18.70 24.22 -7.13
C GLY A 93 -17.93 23.78 -8.37
N PRO A 94 -17.35 24.71 -9.14
CA PRO A 94 -16.69 24.40 -10.42
C PRO A 94 -15.53 23.40 -10.31
N ASN A 95 -14.79 23.47 -9.21
CA ASN A 95 -13.69 22.54 -8.89
C ASN A 95 -14.13 21.40 -7.95
N GLY A 96 -15.43 21.27 -7.65
CA GLY A 96 -15.94 20.27 -6.73
C GLY A 96 -15.71 18.84 -7.20
N VAL A 97 -15.13 17.99 -6.34
CA VAL A 97 -14.77 16.61 -6.65
C VAL A 97 -15.74 15.57 -6.06
N GLY A 98 -16.69 16.02 -5.23
CA GLY A 98 -17.58 15.13 -4.46
C GLY A 98 -17.15 15.00 -3.01
N GLN A 99 -17.90 14.19 -2.23
CA GLN A 99 -17.74 14.14 -0.77
C GLN A 99 -17.03 12.89 -0.27
N TYR A 100 -17.18 11.76 -0.96
CA TYR A 100 -16.71 10.44 -0.49
C TYR A 100 -15.41 10.09 -1.18
N PHE A 101 -14.29 10.44 -0.54
CA PHE A 101 -12.95 10.15 -1.02
C PHE A 101 -12.69 8.66 -1.17
N MET A 102 -12.14 8.26 -2.31
CA MET A 102 -11.75 6.87 -2.61
C MET A 102 -10.25 6.70 -2.86
N GLY A 103 -9.54 7.76 -3.25
CA GLY A 103 -8.11 7.67 -3.48
C GLY A 103 -7.59 8.75 -4.43
N ILE A 104 -6.28 8.82 -4.51
CA ILE A 104 -5.52 9.66 -5.43
C ILE A 104 -4.62 8.75 -6.26
N LEU A 105 -4.54 9.00 -7.56
CA LEU A 105 -3.56 8.38 -8.46
C LEU A 105 -2.78 9.50 -9.18
N PRO A 106 -1.48 9.65 -8.92
CA PRO A 106 -0.62 10.53 -9.68
C PRO A 106 -0.60 10.09 -11.15
N LEU A 107 -0.87 11.01 -12.06
CA LEU A 107 -0.89 10.73 -13.48
C LEU A 107 0.43 11.13 -14.15
N ASP A 108 0.92 12.32 -13.82
CA ASP A 108 2.21 12.87 -14.26
C ASP A 108 2.64 14.00 -13.32
N GLU A 109 3.67 14.77 -13.73
CA GLU A 109 4.17 15.89 -12.93
C GLU A 109 3.19 17.07 -12.81
N GLU A 110 2.16 17.13 -13.67
CA GLU A 110 1.19 18.22 -13.70
C GLU A 110 -0.19 17.81 -13.19
N ARG A 111 -0.53 16.50 -13.21
CA ARG A 111 -1.90 16.02 -13.02
C ARG A 111 -2.01 14.82 -12.11
N LEU A 112 -3.15 14.74 -11.46
CA LEU A 112 -3.58 13.61 -10.64
C LEU A 112 -5.02 13.22 -10.96
N LEU A 113 -5.37 11.97 -10.73
CA LEU A 113 -6.74 11.50 -10.67
C LEU A 113 -7.19 11.50 -9.21
N PHE A 114 -8.14 12.38 -8.88
CA PHE A 114 -8.77 12.45 -7.57
C PHE A 114 -10.11 11.74 -7.63
N ARG A 115 -10.24 10.67 -6.88
CA ARG A 115 -11.39 9.78 -6.92
C ARG A 115 -12.32 10.00 -5.74
N CYS A 116 -13.58 10.24 -6.06
CA CYS A 116 -14.67 10.17 -5.12
C CYS A 116 -15.72 9.16 -5.64
N TYR A 117 -16.62 8.75 -4.77
CA TYR A 117 -17.67 7.80 -5.15
C TYR A 117 -18.44 8.31 -6.38
N ARG A 118 -18.39 7.56 -7.49
CA ARG A 118 -18.99 7.86 -8.80
C ARG A 118 -18.56 9.18 -9.43
N GLN A 119 -17.40 9.71 -9.03
CA GLN A 119 -16.81 10.90 -9.61
C GLN A 119 -15.29 10.75 -9.68
N ASP A 120 -14.80 10.59 -10.89
CA ASP A 120 -13.38 10.50 -11.19
C ASP A 120 -12.93 11.81 -11.80
N ASN A 121 -12.08 12.57 -11.11
CA ASN A 121 -11.71 13.92 -11.47
C ASN A 121 -10.23 14.01 -11.77
N VAL A 122 -9.86 14.45 -12.98
CA VAL A 122 -8.49 14.86 -13.26
C VAL A 122 -8.32 16.29 -12.75
N LEU A 123 -7.38 16.46 -11.84
CA LEU A 123 -7.01 17.75 -11.27
C LEU A 123 -5.55 18.05 -11.62
N ASP A 124 -5.20 19.34 -11.63
CA ASP A 124 -3.81 19.72 -11.45
C ASP A 124 -3.41 19.63 -9.96
N TRP A 125 -2.12 19.75 -9.67
CA TRP A 125 -1.61 19.68 -8.29
C TRP A 125 -1.99 20.90 -7.41
N GLU A 126 -2.76 21.86 -7.95
CA GLU A 126 -3.41 22.96 -7.25
C GLU A 126 -4.90 22.69 -6.97
N ALA A 127 -5.33 21.44 -7.16
CA ALA A 127 -6.72 20.98 -7.03
C ALA A 127 -7.72 21.70 -7.97
N LYS A 128 -7.26 22.28 -9.08
CA LYS A 128 -8.14 22.79 -10.14
C LYS A 128 -8.60 21.63 -11.00
N LYS A 129 -9.92 21.51 -11.18
CA LYS A 129 -10.50 20.45 -12.00
C LYS A 129 -10.28 20.74 -13.50
N LEU A 130 -9.66 19.79 -14.17
CA LEU A 130 -9.38 19.82 -15.61
C LEU A 130 -10.40 18.98 -16.39
N ARG A 131 -10.80 17.83 -15.87
CA ARG A 131 -11.73 16.90 -16.50
C ARG A 131 -12.47 16.09 -15.42
N GLN A 132 -13.68 15.63 -15.75
CA GLN A 132 -14.43 14.68 -14.93
C GLN A 132 -14.97 13.57 -15.82
N PHE A 133 -14.99 12.34 -15.31
CA PHE A 133 -15.63 11.19 -15.95
C PHE A 133 -16.12 10.19 -14.89
N ASP A 134 -16.74 9.13 -15.35
CA ASP A 134 -17.28 8.07 -14.52
C ASP A 134 -16.94 6.72 -15.19
N PHE A 135 -16.11 5.92 -14.57
CA PHE A 135 -15.68 4.62 -15.11
C PHE A 135 -16.86 3.67 -15.38
N THR A 136 -17.99 3.83 -14.66
CA THR A 136 -19.18 2.99 -14.89
C THR A 136 -19.90 3.29 -16.21
N LYS A 137 -19.50 4.36 -16.90
CA LYS A 137 -20.06 4.77 -18.20
C LYS A 137 -19.18 4.37 -19.38
N ILE A 138 -18.04 3.71 -19.12
CA ILE A 138 -17.05 3.37 -20.15
C ILE A 138 -17.13 1.90 -20.48
N GLY A 139 -17.30 1.58 -21.75
CA GLY A 139 -17.40 0.21 -22.27
C GLY A 139 -18.85 -0.26 -22.51
N ASP A 140 -18.96 -1.48 -23.02
CA ASP A 140 -20.25 -2.15 -23.22
C ASP A 140 -20.82 -2.72 -21.91
N ASP A 141 -22.09 -3.16 -21.94
CA ASP A 141 -22.80 -3.63 -20.76
C ASP A 141 -22.21 -4.91 -20.15
N GLU A 142 -21.46 -5.69 -20.90
CA GLU A 142 -20.86 -6.95 -20.46
C GLU A 142 -19.54 -6.70 -19.71
N ASN A 143 -18.72 -5.74 -20.20
CA ASN A 143 -17.35 -5.55 -19.74
C ASN A 143 -17.17 -4.31 -18.84
N LYS A 144 -18.03 -3.30 -18.93
CA LYS A 144 -17.91 -2.08 -18.13
C LYS A 144 -17.93 -2.37 -16.62
N VAL A 145 -17.34 -1.50 -15.85
CA VAL A 145 -17.51 -1.49 -14.39
C VAL A 145 -18.98 -1.21 -14.08
N SER A 146 -19.64 -2.08 -13.34
CA SER A 146 -21.04 -1.87 -12.97
C SER A 146 -21.19 -0.91 -11.78
N GLU A 147 -22.39 -0.33 -11.60
CA GLU A 147 -22.68 0.54 -10.47
C GLU A 147 -22.69 -0.20 -9.11
N GLU A 148 -22.75 -1.53 -9.13
CA GLU A 148 -22.71 -2.38 -7.93
C GLU A 148 -21.29 -2.77 -7.55
N GLU A 149 -20.30 -2.46 -8.39
CA GLU A 149 -18.90 -2.78 -8.16
C GLU A 149 -18.17 -1.62 -7.48
N ASN A 150 -17.28 -1.98 -6.57
CA ASN A 150 -16.23 -1.09 -6.11
C ASN A 150 -15.03 -1.23 -7.06
N PHE A 151 -14.69 -0.14 -7.77
CA PHE A 151 -13.54 -0.11 -8.68
C PHE A 151 -12.38 0.61 -7.98
N TYR A 152 -11.29 -0.10 -7.71
CA TYR A 152 -10.20 0.37 -6.85
C TYR A 152 -8.83 -0.09 -7.33
N SER A 153 -7.77 0.30 -6.64
CA SER A 153 -6.37 -0.01 -6.97
C SER A 153 -6.04 0.28 -8.43
N LEU A 154 -6.37 1.48 -8.89
CA LEU A 154 -6.15 1.86 -10.27
C LEU A 154 -4.69 2.16 -10.57
N VAL A 155 -4.24 1.73 -11.75
CA VAL A 155 -2.97 2.13 -12.34
C VAL A 155 -3.18 2.66 -13.75
N ARG A 156 -2.36 3.61 -14.16
CA ARG A 156 -2.34 4.14 -15.51
C ARG A 156 -1.53 3.19 -16.43
N MET A 157 -2.07 2.87 -17.60
CA MET A 157 -1.45 1.93 -18.53
C MET A 157 -0.72 2.61 -19.70
N ASP A 158 -1.05 3.86 -20.01
CA ASP A 158 -0.44 4.64 -21.10
C ASP A 158 0.02 6.03 -20.63
N ASP A 159 0.80 6.70 -21.46
CA ASP A 159 1.25 8.08 -21.20
C ASP A 159 0.19 9.13 -21.61
N GLY A 160 -0.82 8.73 -22.37
CA GLY A 160 -1.91 9.57 -22.84
C GLY A 160 -2.99 9.88 -21.81
N LEU A 161 -2.96 9.22 -20.64
CA LEU A 161 -3.96 9.32 -19.56
C LEU A 161 -5.36 8.84 -19.95
N GLU A 162 -5.42 7.96 -20.94
CA GLU A 162 -6.71 7.48 -21.48
C GLU A 162 -6.94 5.99 -21.15
N SER A 163 -5.93 5.31 -20.60
CA SER A 163 -5.96 3.86 -20.37
C SER A 163 -5.63 3.53 -18.91
N PHE A 164 -6.56 2.83 -18.24
CA PHE A 164 -6.47 2.47 -16.83
C PHE A 164 -6.75 1.00 -16.62
N LEU A 165 -6.00 0.37 -15.75
CA LEU A 165 -6.28 -0.95 -15.23
C LEU A 165 -6.65 -0.83 -13.75
N GLY A 166 -7.68 -1.53 -13.30
CA GLY A 166 -8.13 -1.48 -11.91
C GLY A 166 -8.77 -2.80 -11.49
N LEU A 167 -9.07 -2.94 -10.20
CA LEU A 167 -9.79 -4.08 -9.65
C LEU A 167 -11.25 -3.70 -9.41
N ALA A 168 -12.18 -4.48 -9.96
CA ALA A 168 -13.62 -4.35 -9.73
C ALA A 168 -14.10 -5.48 -8.83
N ASN A 169 -14.70 -5.12 -7.71
CA ASN A 169 -15.18 -6.09 -6.70
C ASN A 169 -16.67 -5.92 -6.43
N ARG A 170 -17.40 -7.04 -6.51
CA ARG A 170 -18.77 -7.20 -6.01
C ARG A 170 -18.73 -7.95 -4.68
N TYR A 171 -18.78 -7.24 -3.58
CA TYR A 171 -18.61 -7.81 -2.25
C TYR A 171 -19.62 -8.92 -1.94
N ARG A 172 -20.90 -8.72 -2.27
CA ARG A 172 -21.97 -9.70 -1.99
C ARG A 172 -21.81 -11.01 -2.76
N GLU A 173 -21.30 -10.94 -3.97
CA GLU A 173 -21.09 -12.10 -4.82
C GLU A 173 -19.69 -12.71 -4.62
N LYS A 174 -18.83 -12.05 -3.85
CA LYS A 174 -17.42 -12.42 -3.63
C LYS A 174 -16.64 -12.56 -4.94
N VAL A 175 -16.92 -11.69 -5.91
CA VAL A 175 -16.29 -11.70 -7.23
C VAL A 175 -15.38 -10.48 -7.36
N THR A 176 -14.13 -10.72 -7.70
CA THR A 176 -13.17 -9.69 -8.10
C THR A 176 -12.65 -10.00 -9.50
N THR A 177 -12.53 -8.99 -10.34
CA THR A 177 -11.90 -9.09 -11.67
C THR A 177 -10.95 -7.90 -11.87
N ALA A 178 -9.94 -8.06 -12.69
CA ALA A 178 -9.21 -6.91 -13.20
C ALA A 178 -9.96 -6.35 -14.42
N VAL A 179 -10.04 -5.03 -14.51
CA VAL A 179 -10.76 -4.36 -15.61
C VAL A 179 -9.85 -3.31 -16.23
N HIS A 180 -9.57 -3.47 -17.51
CA HIS A 180 -8.86 -2.49 -18.33
C HIS A 180 -9.88 -1.58 -18.99
N VAL A 181 -9.79 -0.29 -18.74
CA VAL A 181 -10.71 0.73 -19.26
C VAL A 181 -9.93 1.69 -20.15
N ASN A 182 -10.44 1.94 -21.35
CA ASN A 182 -9.88 2.93 -22.27
C ASN A 182 -10.91 4.02 -22.58
N LEU A 183 -10.59 5.25 -22.19
CA LEU A 183 -11.51 6.40 -22.32
C LEU A 183 -11.64 6.88 -23.78
N THR A 184 -10.58 6.76 -24.58
CA THR A 184 -10.60 7.22 -25.98
C THR A 184 -11.44 6.30 -26.86
N SER A 185 -11.24 4.99 -26.75
CA SER A 185 -12.02 4.00 -27.51
C SER A 185 -13.38 3.70 -26.88
N ASN A 186 -13.67 4.25 -25.71
CA ASN A 186 -14.85 3.94 -24.92
C ASN A 186 -15.06 2.44 -24.75
N SER A 187 -14.01 1.73 -24.32
CA SER A 187 -14.02 0.26 -24.19
C SER A 187 -13.56 -0.18 -22.81
N ALA A 188 -14.05 -1.34 -22.40
CA ALA A 188 -13.59 -2.04 -21.21
C ALA A 188 -13.33 -3.51 -21.55
N LYS A 189 -12.37 -4.14 -20.85
CA LYS A 189 -12.08 -5.57 -20.95
C LYS A 189 -11.82 -6.13 -19.56
N ARG A 190 -12.42 -7.28 -19.25
CA ARG A 190 -12.26 -7.98 -17.98
C ARG A 190 -11.27 -9.14 -18.09
N TYR A 191 -10.56 -9.35 -16.98
CA TYR A 191 -9.61 -10.46 -16.84
C TYR A 191 -9.93 -11.21 -15.56
N GLU A 192 -10.09 -12.51 -15.69
CA GLU A 192 -10.17 -13.42 -14.54
C GLU A 192 -8.75 -13.81 -14.12
N ILE A 193 -8.45 -13.66 -12.85
CA ILE A 193 -7.14 -14.00 -12.28
C ILE A 193 -7.37 -15.10 -11.23
N PRO A 194 -6.68 -16.25 -11.32
CA PRO A 194 -6.87 -17.37 -10.39
C PRO A 194 -6.70 -17.01 -8.91
N LEU A 195 -5.92 -15.96 -8.62
CA LEU A 195 -5.75 -15.40 -7.28
C LEU A 195 -7.10 -15.03 -6.62
N PHE A 196 -8.03 -14.48 -7.38
CA PHE A 196 -9.31 -14.03 -6.83
C PHE A 196 -10.22 -15.17 -6.38
N GLU A 197 -10.09 -16.34 -7.00
CA GLU A 197 -10.78 -17.55 -6.50
C GLU A 197 -10.22 -18.00 -5.14
N LYS A 198 -8.90 -17.86 -4.94
CA LYS A 198 -8.28 -18.12 -3.63
C LYS A 198 -8.78 -17.14 -2.56
N THR A 199 -8.94 -15.84 -2.90
CA THR A 199 -9.37 -14.82 -1.93
C THR A 199 -10.80 -15.01 -1.43
N LYS A 200 -11.69 -15.62 -2.20
CA LYS A 200 -13.08 -15.89 -1.81
C LYS A 200 -13.21 -16.66 -0.50
N LYS A 201 -12.26 -17.57 -0.22
CA LYS A 201 -12.24 -18.39 1.00
C LYS A 201 -12.04 -17.58 2.29
N PHE A 202 -11.54 -16.35 2.14
CA PHE A 202 -11.23 -15.44 3.24
C PHE A 202 -12.23 -14.27 3.34
N GLN A 203 -13.33 -14.33 2.60
CA GLN A 203 -14.42 -13.36 2.68
C GLN A 203 -15.54 -13.89 3.59
N ILE A 204 -15.82 -13.15 4.66
CA ILE A 204 -16.74 -13.51 5.74
C ILE A 204 -17.86 -12.49 5.76
N GLU A 205 -19.09 -12.95 5.67
CA GLU A 205 -20.29 -12.12 5.86
C GLU A 205 -20.58 -11.96 7.35
N ILE A 206 -20.96 -10.74 7.76
CA ILE A 206 -21.33 -10.41 9.13
C ILE A 206 -22.84 -10.16 9.16
N GLY A 207 -23.56 -10.79 10.08
CA GLY A 207 -25.02 -10.89 10.07
C GLY A 207 -25.79 -9.58 9.89
N ASP A 208 -25.25 -8.46 10.33
CA ASP A 208 -25.87 -7.14 10.22
C ASP A 208 -25.56 -6.42 8.88
N GLY A 209 -25.13 -7.16 7.86
CA GLY A 209 -24.89 -6.65 6.51
C GLY A 209 -23.49 -6.11 6.28
N GLY A 210 -22.56 -6.37 7.19
CA GLY A 210 -21.12 -6.11 7.02
C GLY A 210 -20.43 -7.27 6.30
N SER A 211 -19.19 -7.04 5.89
CA SER A 211 -18.28 -8.08 5.41
C SER A 211 -16.85 -7.79 5.84
N PHE A 212 -16.11 -8.86 6.08
CA PHE A 212 -14.66 -8.80 6.30
C PHE A 212 -13.98 -9.66 5.24
N GLY A 213 -12.82 -9.21 4.78
CA GLY A 213 -12.05 -9.95 3.79
C GLY A 213 -10.59 -9.49 3.73
N VAL A 214 -9.84 -10.19 2.91
CA VAL A 214 -8.43 -9.89 2.65
C VAL A 214 -8.28 -8.87 1.53
N GLN A 215 -7.17 -8.14 1.54
CA GLN A 215 -6.88 -7.14 0.51
C GLN A 215 -6.28 -7.78 -0.73
N SER A 216 -6.72 -7.28 -1.89
CA SER A 216 -6.06 -7.48 -3.18
C SER A 216 -5.55 -6.14 -3.68
N TYR A 217 -4.39 -6.16 -4.31
CA TYR A 217 -3.67 -4.99 -4.77
C TYR A 217 -3.40 -5.07 -6.27
N LEU A 218 -3.45 -3.93 -6.93
CA LEU A 218 -2.88 -3.72 -8.23
C LEU A 218 -1.96 -2.52 -8.13
N VAL A 219 -0.69 -2.70 -8.44
CA VAL A 219 0.32 -1.65 -8.41
C VAL A 219 1.05 -1.58 -9.75
N LYS A 220 1.58 -0.40 -10.08
CA LYS A 220 2.49 -0.22 -11.21
C LYS A 220 3.87 0.09 -10.68
N GLU A 221 4.76 -0.89 -10.73
CA GLU A 221 6.11 -0.82 -10.18
C GLU A 221 7.10 -1.38 -11.20
N GLY A 222 8.24 -0.72 -11.38
CA GLY A 222 9.26 -1.13 -12.37
C GLY A 222 8.70 -1.25 -13.80
N GLY A 223 7.72 -0.40 -14.17
CA GLY A 223 7.03 -0.47 -15.46
C GLY A 223 5.99 -1.60 -15.59
N LYS A 224 5.85 -2.48 -14.60
CA LYS A 224 4.95 -3.64 -14.60
C LYS A 224 3.66 -3.33 -13.84
N ALA A 225 2.51 -3.71 -14.39
CA ALA A 225 1.24 -3.74 -13.66
C ALA A 225 1.11 -5.12 -12.99
N ILE A 226 1.12 -5.13 -11.65
CA ILE A 226 1.22 -6.34 -10.83
C ILE A 226 -0.01 -6.46 -9.95
N VAL A 227 -0.75 -7.56 -10.09
CA VAL A 227 -1.83 -7.97 -9.18
C VAL A 227 -1.27 -8.93 -8.16
N CYS A 228 -1.54 -8.67 -6.88
CA CYS A 228 -1.17 -9.53 -5.77
C CYS A 228 -2.21 -9.41 -4.64
N SER A 229 -2.06 -10.18 -3.57
CA SER A 229 -2.97 -10.12 -2.42
C SER A 229 -2.26 -10.43 -1.11
N GLU A 230 -2.93 -10.17 0.01
CA GLU A 230 -2.45 -10.52 1.35
C GLU A 230 -2.35 -12.04 1.58
N ILE A 231 -3.03 -12.86 0.77
CA ILE A 231 -3.15 -14.30 1.07
C ILE A 231 -2.05 -15.15 0.48
N SER A 232 -1.31 -14.66 -0.54
CA SER A 232 -0.35 -15.46 -1.29
C SER A 232 0.89 -14.67 -1.66
N SER A 233 2.03 -15.34 -1.71
CA SER A 233 3.26 -14.81 -2.30
C SER A 233 3.14 -14.62 -3.81
N ASP A 234 2.20 -15.28 -4.49
CA ASP A 234 2.01 -15.18 -5.93
C ASP A 234 1.80 -13.73 -6.39
N MET A 235 2.37 -13.41 -7.55
CA MET A 235 2.16 -12.17 -8.27
C MET A 235 1.70 -12.47 -9.69
N TYR A 236 0.80 -11.65 -10.23
CA TYR A 236 0.28 -11.77 -11.59
C TYR A 236 0.62 -10.50 -12.34
N VAL A 237 1.42 -10.61 -13.38
CA VAL A 237 1.93 -9.48 -14.16
C VAL A 237 1.16 -9.38 -15.47
N TYR A 238 0.61 -8.21 -15.76
CA TYR A 238 -0.01 -7.96 -17.06
C TYR A 238 1.03 -7.86 -18.15
N SER A 239 0.85 -8.67 -19.20
CA SER A 239 1.65 -8.66 -20.42
C SER A 239 0.85 -8.01 -21.55
N PRO A 240 1.27 -6.84 -22.06
CA PRO A 240 0.61 -6.19 -23.19
C PRO A 240 0.66 -7.01 -24.48
N GLU A 241 1.71 -7.80 -24.68
CA GLU A 241 1.93 -8.60 -25.88
C GLU A 241 0.91 -9.73 -26.02
N SER A 242 0.60 -10.41 -24.89
CA SER A 242 -0.37 -11.51 -24.84
C SER A 242 -1.77 -11.03 -24.42
N ASP A 243 -1.88 -9.76 -24.00
CA ASP A 243 -3.09 -9.15 -23.42
C ASP A 243 -3.72 -10.06 -22.34
N SER A 244 -2.86 -10.51 -21.40
CA SER A 244 -3.20 -11.45 -20.34
C SER A 244 -2.30 -11.24 -19.11
N PHE A 245 -2.63 -11.93 -18.01
CA PHE A 245 -1.81 -11.95 -16.80
C PHE A 245 -0.97 -13.22 -16.72
N GLU A 246 0.34 -13.06 -16.49
CA GLU A 246 1.29 -14.14 -16.27
C GLU A 246 1.55 -14.33 -14.78
N ALA A 247 1.50 -15.58 -14.30
CA ALA A 247 1.68 -15.91 -12.89
C ALA A 247 3.16 -16.10 -12.55
N HIS A 248 3.61 -15.47 -11.48
CA HIS A 248 4.88 -15.72 -10.81
C HIS A 248 4.60 -16.31 -9.43
N THR A 249 5.08 -17.54 -9.20
CA THR A 249 4.88 -18.28 -7.96
C THR A 249 6.20 -18.45 -7.21
N TYR A 250 6.17 -18.40 -5.88
CA TYR A 250 7.38 -18.36 -5.07
C TYR A 250 7.34 -19.38 -3.94
N HIS A 251 8.53 -19.86 -3.57
CA HIS A 251 8.76 -20.70 -2.41
C HIS A 251 9.77 -20.02 -1.50
N SER A 252 9.31 -19.55 -0.36
CA SER A 252 10.13 -19.00 0.71
C SER A 252 10.65 -20.12 1.61
N GLU A 253 11.88 -19.98 2.11
CA GLU A 253 12.42 -20.82 3.17
C GLU A 253 12.02 -20.33 4.57
N LEU A 254 11.63 -19.04 4.68
CA LEU A 254 11.34 -18.38 5.95
C LEU A 254 9.84 -18.34 6.29
N THR A 255 8.98 -18.36 5.27
CA THR A 255 7.53 -18.17 5.46
C THR A 255 6.71 -19.17 4.66
N ALA A 256 5.47 -19.38 5.06
CA ALA A 256 4.51 -20.07 4.19
C ALA A 256 4.25 -19.25 2.90
N ALA A 257 4.03 -19.94 1.79
CA ALA A 257 3.75 -19.28 0.51
C ALA A 257 2.33 -18.69 0.42
N GLU A 258 1.39 -19.19 1.24
CA GLU A 258 0.01 -18.69 1.27
C GLU A 258 -0.66 -18.99 2.63
N LYS A 259 -1.77 -18.26 2.89
CA LYS A 259 -2.66 -18.60 4.00
C LYS A 259 -3.37 -19.93 3.69
N THR A 260 -3.42 -20.81 4.69
CA THR A 260 -4.01 -22.16 4.54
C THR A 260 -5.20 -22.42 5.45
N GLY A 261 -5.51 -21.48 6.34
CA GLY A 261 -6.60 -21.61 7.30
C GLY A 261 -7.96 -21.77 6.66
N THR A 262 -8.85 -22.44 7.38
CA THR A 262 -10.25 -22.57 7.01
C THR A 262 -11.10 -21.74 7.96
N TYR A 263 -11.94 -20.88 7.39
CA TYR A 263 -12.73 -19.89 8.11
C TYR A 263 -14.21 -20.04 7.78
N PRO A 264 -15.13 -19.64 8.69
CA PRO A 264 -16.55 -19.61 8.38
C PRO A 264 -16.82 -18.58 7.27
N THR A 265 -17.78 -18.87 6.41
CA THR A 265 -18.22 -17.93 5.37
C THR A 265 -19.14 -16.84 5.89
N THR A 266 -19.72 -17.05 7.08
CA THR A 266 -20.65 -16.15 7.74
C THR A 266 -20.46 -16.21 9.25
N VAL A 267 -20.57 -15.06 9.94
CA VAL A 267 -20.60 -14.95 11.41
C VAL A 267 -21.84 -14.16 11.84
N GLY A 268 -22.32 -14.38 13.06
CA GLY A 268 -23.55 -13.74 13.59
C GLY A 268 -23.42 -12.25 13.82
N GLY A 269 -22.23 -11.77 14.21
CA GLY A 269 -21.94 -10.37 14.49
C GLY A 269 -20.45 -10.09 14.56
N ILE A 270 -20.11 -8.86 14.88
CA ILE A 270 -18.71 -8.41 14.95
C ILE A 270 -17.93 -9.10 16.09
N GLU A 271 -18.62 -9.48 17.17
CA GLU A 271 -18.00 -10.20 18.31
C GLU A 271 -17.58 -11.62 17.91
N ASP A 272 -18.40 -12.30 17.06
CA ASP A 272 -18.08 -13.61 16.51
C ASP A 272 -16.93 -13.55 15.50
N LEU A 273 -16.75 -12.38 14.87
CA LEU A 273 -15.63 -12.14 13.95
C LEU A 273 -14.28 -12.08 14.67
N ALA A 274 -14.23 -11.56 15.89
CA ALA A 274 -12.98 -11.28 16.61
C ALA A 274 -11.99 -12.49 16.67
N PRO A 275 -12.41 -13.70 17.10
CA PRO A 275 -11.50 -14.84 17.12
C PRO A 275 -11.13 -15.35 15.72
N VAL A 276 -11.99 -15.16 14.74
CA VAL A 276 -11.73 -15.52 13.33
C VAL A 276 -10.71 -14.55 12.73
N PHE A 277 -10.89 -13.25 12.97
CA PHE A 277 -9.96 -12.19 12.58
C PHE A 277 -8.56 -12.46 13.11
N ARG A 278 -8.43 -12.71 14.44
CA ARG A 278 -7.15 -13.00 15.07
C ARG A 278 -6.43 -14.16 14.38
N ARG A 279 -7.07 -15.30 14.22
CA ARG A 279 -6.47 -16.46 13.55
C ARG A 279 -6.04 -16.16 12.12
N MET A 280 -6.84 -15.38 11.38
CA MET A 280 -6.51 -14.99 10.01
C MET A 280 -5.31 -14.03 9.95
N GLN A 281 -5.15 -13.16 10.94
CA GLN A 281 -4.02 -12.22 11.03
C GLN A 281 -2.73 -12.87 11.54
N GLU A 282 -2.83 -13.96 12.32
CA GLU A 282 -1.68 -14.75 12.76
C GLU A 282 -1.04 -15.57 11.63
N GLU A 283 -1.77 -15.82 10.52
CA GLU A 283 -1.19 -16.38 9.30
C GLU A 283 -0.41 -15.34 8.52
N ILE A 284 0.52 -15.82 7.66
CA ILE A 284 1.33 -14.95 6.81
C ILE A 284 0.45 -14.02 5.95
N ALA A 285 0.83 -12.77 5.85
CA ALA A 285 0.22 -11.77 4.97
C ALA A 285 1.29 -11.09 4.12
N PHE A 286 0.95 -10.76 2.88
CA PHE A 286 1.86 -10.18 1.91
C PHE A 286 1.43 -8.76 1.53
N MET A 287 2.41 -7.85 1.44
CA MET A 287 2.21 -6.49 0.94
C MET A 287 2.45 -6.43 -0.57
N PRO A 288 2.05 -5.36 -1.26
CA PRO A 288 2.45 -5.15 -2.64
C PRO A 288 3.97 -4.90 -2.77
N PRO A 289 4.61 -5.31 -3.89
CA PRO A 289 6.02 -5.04 -4.14
C PRO A 289 6.27 -3.55 -4.38
N ARG A 290 7.53 -3.11 -4.14
CA ARG A 290 8.03 -1.77 -4.41
C ARG A 290 9.31 -1.84 -5.23
N TRP A 291 9.36 -1.08 -6.31
CA TRP A 291 10.51 -1.05 -7.22
C TRP A 291 11.58 -0.06 -6.76
N ASP A 292 12.81 -0.54 -6.76
CA ASP A 292 14.02 0.27 -6.61
C ASP A 292 14.69 0.45 -7.96
N GLU A 293 14.60 1.64 -8.52
CA GLU A 293 15.16 1.98 -9.82
C GLU A 293 16.69 2.08 -9.81
N ILE A 294 17.32 2.28 -8.65
CA ILE A 294 18.78 2.40 -8.50
C ILE A 294 19.44 1.02 -8.43
N ASN A 295 18.85 0.14 -7.61
CA ASN A 295 19.37 -1.21 -7.42
C ASN A 295 18.77 -2.24 -8.39
N GLU A 296 17.79 -1.84 -9.21
CA GLU A 296 17.06 -2.68 -10.17
C GLU A 296 16.44 -3.93 -9.53
N VAL A 297 15.84 -3.78 -8.34
CA VAL A 297 15.19 -4.86 -7.59
C VAL A 297 13.79 -4.45 -7.09
N PHE A 298 12.97 -5.46 -6.79
CA PHE A 298 11.72 -5.24 -6.07
C PHE A 298 11.88 -5.69 -4.62
N TYR A 299 11.36 -4.91 -3.70
CA TYR A 299 11.20 -5.24 -2.28
C TYR A 299 9.76 -5.56 -1.98
N ARG A 300 9.51 -6.64 -1.25
CA ARG A 300 8.16 -7.01 -0.82
C ARG A 300 8.17 -7.47 0.63
N PHE A 301 7.42 -6.77 1.47
CA PHE A 301 7.18 -7.20 2.84
C PHE A 301 6.16 -8.31 2.92
N SER A 302 6.40 -9.24 3.87
CA SER A 302 5.40 -10.15 4.38
C SER A 302 5.48 -10.18 5.91
N PHE A 303 4.38 -10.54 6.59
CA PHE A 303 4.35 -10.51 8.04
C PHE A 303 3.31 -11.46 8.62
N ASN A 304 3.54 -11.86 9.88
CA ASN A 304 2.56 -12.52 10.74
C ASN A 304 2.25 -11.58 11.90
N SER A 305 0.99 -11.25 12.13
CA SER A 305 0.60 -10.47 13.31
C SER A 305 0.78 -11.30 14.57
N VAL A 306 1.22 -10.66 15.63
CA VAL A 306 1.40 -11.26 16.97
C VAL A 306 0.35 -10.64 17.90
N PHE A 307 -0.35 -11.49 18.65
CA PHE A 307 -1.32 -11.08 19.66
C PHE A 307 -0.85 -11.57 21.03
N ASP A 308 -0.66 -10.66 21.95
CA ASP A 308 -0.31 -10.92 23.33
C ASP A 308 -1.53 -10.58 24.21
N ASP A 309 -2.08 -11.60 24.87
CA ASP A 309 -3.27 -11.45 25.72
C ASP A 309 -2.99 -10.63 27.00
N SER A 310 -1.71 -10.37 27.32
CA SER A 310 -1.32 -9.48 28.42
C SER A 310 -1.39 -7.99 28.07
N VAL A 311 -1.50 -7.65 26.77
CA VAL A 311 -1.64 -6.27 26.31
C VAL A 311 -3.11 -5.87 26.36
N GLU A 312 -3.38 -4.76 27.06
CA GLU A 312 -4.71 -4.22 27.20
C GLU A 312 -5.31 -3.84 25.84
N GLN A 313 -6.47 -4.40 25.54
CA GLN A 313 -7.20 -4.10 24.31
C GLN A 313 -8.04 -2.81 24.49
N PRO A 314 -8.24 -2.00 23.42
CA PRO A 314 -9.09 -0.82 23.52
C PRO A 314 -10.51 -1.19 23.97
N GLU A 315 -11.03 -0.55 25.02
CA GLU A 315 -12.33 -0.87 25.63
C GLU A 315 -13.52 -0.91 24.65
N ASN A 316 -13.44 -0.16 23.56
CA ASN A 316 -14.53 0.00 22.59
C ASN A 316 -14.24 -0.68 21.23
N SER A 317 -13.22 -1.53 21.14
CA SER A 317 -12.93 -2.25 19.89
C SER A 317 -13.34 -3.74 20.00
N PRO A 318 -14.37 -4.17 19.29
CA PRO A 318 -14.74 -5.59 19.26
C PRO A 318 -13.70 -6.44 18.49
N ILE A 319 -12.85 -5.80 17.67
CA ILE A 319 -11.79 -6.47 16.91
C ILE A 319 -10.46 -6.33 17.67
N PRO A 320 -9.75 -7.45 17.96
CA PRO A 320 -8.50 -7.40 18.70
C PRO A 320 -7.42 -6.68 17.90
N ARG A 321 -6.61 -5.88 18.61
CA ARG A 321 -5.43 -5.23 18.02
C ARG A 321 -4.21 -6.12 18.23
N ALA A 322 -3.44 -6.34 17.16
CA ALA A 322 -2.15 -7.01 17.27
C ALA A 322 -1.19 -6.21 18.17
N SER A 323 -0.44 -6.90 19.01
CA SER A 323 0.61 -6.33 19.86
C SER A 323 1.92 -6.11 19.08
N GLY A 324 2.08 -6.77 17.95
CA GLY A 324 3.25 -6.66 17.09
C GLY A 324 3.13 -7.51 15.84
N ALA A 325 4.24 -7.67 15.13
CA ALA A 325 4.35 -8.56 13.98
C ALA A 325 5.77 -9.15 13.85
N LYS A 326 5.87 -10.33 13.27
CA LYS A 326 7.11 -10.85 12.68
C LYS A 326 7.13 -10.46 11.23
N VAL A 327 8.10 -9.64 10.83
CA VAL A 327 8.18 -9.06 9.48
C VAL A 327 9.33 -9.68 8.72
N TYR A 328 9.09 -9.95 7.45
CA TYR A 328 10.08 -10.48 6.51
C TYR A 328 10.15 -9.57 5.28
N LEU A 329 11.30 -9.51 4.66
CA LEU A 329 11.52 -8.81 3.41
C LEU A 329 12.03 -9.79 2.37
N THR A 330 11.35 -9.86 1.24
CA THR A 330 11.78 -10.62 0.06
C THR A 330 12.25 -9.64 -1.01
N VAL A 331 13.37 -9.98 -1.63
CA VAL A 331 13.97 -9.22 -2.73
C VAL A 331 13.85 -10.03 -4.01
N TYR A 332 13.40 -9.37 -5.08
CA TYR A 332 13.29 -9.97 -6.41
C TYR A 332 14.11 -9.14 -7.40
N ASP A 333 14.68 -9.79 -8.39
CA ASP A 333 15.30 -9.10 -9.53
C ASP A 333 14.26 -8.40 -10.41
N LYS A 334 14.72 -7.69 -11.46
CA LYS A 334 13.86 -6.98 -12.41
C LYS A 334 12.87 -7.88 -13.16
N ASP A 335 13.17 -9.17 -13.25
CA ASP A 335 12.32 -10.17 -13.92
C ASP A 335 11.41 -10.92 -12.94
N LEU A 336 11.36 -10.43 -11.69
CA LEU A 336 10.60 -10.98 -10.58
C LEU A 336 11.05 -12.40 -10.14
N ASN A 337 12.31 -12.77 -10.36
CA ASN A 337 12.88 -13.95 -9.72
C ASN A 337 13.26 -13.59 -8.27
N MET A 338 12.88 -14.42 -7.32
CA MET A 338 13.28 -14.25 -5.92
C MET A 338 14.79 -14.50 -5.77
N ILE A 339 15.52 -13.49 -5.29
CA ILE A 339 16.98 -13.54 -5.14
C ILE A 339 17.44 -13.56 -3.69
N ALA A 340 16.67 -12.98 -2.78
CA ALA A 340 16.98 -13.00 -1.35
C ALA A 340 15.72 -12.86 -0.50
N GLU A 341 15.81 -13.29 0.75
CA GLU A 341 14.80 -13.05 1.78
C GLU A 341 15.45 -12.97 3.16
N SER A 342 14.87 -12.17 4.06
CA SER A 342 15.37 -12.03 5.44
C SER A 342 14.23 -11.71 6.41
N PHE A 343 14.38 -12.21 7.65
CA PHE A 343 13.62 -11.69 8.78
C PHE A 343 14.10 -10.27 9.12
N MET A 344 13.16 -9.37 9.45
CA MET A 344 13.41 -7.94 9.70
C MET A 344 13.07 -7.57 11.16
N PRO A 345 13.92 -7.88 12.14
CA PRO A 345 13.63 -7.69 13.57
C PRO A 345 13.44 -6.21 13.95
N MET A 346 13.95 -5.27 13.15
CA MET A 346 13.82 -3.84 13.37
C MET A 346 12.42 -3.31 13.07
N ILE A 347 11.59 -4.07 12.34
CA ILE A 347 10.19 -3.72 12.08
C ILE A 347 9.32 -4.69 12.89
N SER A 348 8.79 -4.21 14.01
CA SER A 348 8.06 -5.03 14.98
C SER A 348 6.53 -4.94 14.85
N THR A 349 6.02 -4.19 13.88
CA THR A 349 4.59 -4.04 13.61
C THR A 349 4.30 -4.38 12.15
N ARG A 350 3.02 -4.54 11.78
CA ARG A 350 2.63 -4.59 10.37
C ARG A 350 3.27 -3.41 9.63
N PRO A 351 4.03 -3.66 8.54
CA PRO A 351 4.65 -2.55 7.79
C PRO A 351 3.62 -1.51 7.38
N PRO A 352 3.77 -0.25 7.79
CA PRO A 352 2.85 0.83 7.43
C PRO A 352 3.08 1.29 5.99
N PHE A 353 2.62 2.49 5.65
CA PHE A 353 2.93 3.12 4.36
C PHE A 353 4.45 3.12 4.11
N HIS A 354 4.85 2.60 2.96
CA HIS A 354 6.25 2.49 2.59
C HIS A 354 6.43 2.63 1.08
N PHE A 355 7.60 3.11 0.68
CA PHE A 355 7.97 3.32 -0.72
C PHE A 355 9.49 3.23 -0.87
N VAL A 356 9.97 3.20 -2.11
CA VAL A 356 11.40 3.28 -2.41
C VAL A 356 11.73 4.62 -3.03
N LYS A 357 12.80 5.26 -2.50
CA LYS A 357 13.36 6.51 -3.01
C LYS A 357 14.87 6.51 -2.78
N ASP A 358 15.63 6.92 -3.79
CA ASP A 358 17.08 7.06 -3.74
C ASP A 358 17.82 5.76 -3.29
N GLY A 359 17.34 4.59 -3.79
CA GLY A 359 17.92 3.29 -3.48
C GLY A 359 17.68 2.82 -2.04
N LYS A 360 16.74 3.43 -1.33
CA LYS A 360 16.37 3.10 0.04
C LYS A 360 14.89 2.81 0.14
N LEU A 361 14.54 1.86 0.99
CA LEU A 361 13.17 1.59 1.39
C LEU A 361 12.81 2.53 2.56
N TRP A 362 11.82 3.38 2.36
CA TRP A 362 11.30 4.34 3.34
C TRP A 362 10.05 3.76 3.96
N VAL A 363 10.03 3.66 5.27
CA VAL A 363 8.90 3.13 6.06
C VAL A 363 8.40 4.22 6.99
N PHE A 364 7.14 4.58 6.88
CA PHE A 364 6.53 5.61 7.73
C PHE A 364 6.61 5.22 9.21
N GLU A 365 6.97 6.18 10.04
CA GLU A 365 6.97 6.07 11.50
C GLU A 365 6.33 7.34 12.09
N ASN A 366 5.39 7.16 13.01
CA ASN A 366 4.91 8.25 13.84
C ASN A 366 5.86 8.37 15.05
N ILE A 367 6.68 9.40 15.06
CA ILE A 367 7.69 9.64 16.10
C ILE A 367 7.28 10.85 16.94
N GLU A 368 6.83 10.63 18.16
CA GLU A 368 6.38 11.69 19.09
C GLU A 368 5.32 12.63 18.46
N ASP A 369 4.35 12.02 17.75
CA ASP A 369 3.26 12.69 17.03
C ASP A 369 3.74 13.51 15.79
N GLU A 370 4.96 13.28 15.32
CA GLU A 370 5.51 13.91 14.12
C GLU A 370 5.71 12.88 12.99
N MET A 371 5.65 13.37 11.74
CA MET A 371 5.90 12.53 10.56
C MET A 371 7.38 12.21 10.43
N GLY A 372 7.73 10.93 10.54
CA GLY A 372 9.07 10.42 10.31
C GLY A 372 9.07 9.26 9.33
N PHE A 373 10.26 8.88 8.90
CA PHE A 373 10.49 7.67 8.12
C PHE A 373 11.76 6.97 8.63
N VAL A 374 11.65 5.67 8.82
CA VAL A 374 12.81 4.79 8.93
C VAL A 374 13.23 4.43 7.52
N THR A 375 14.47 4.70 7.16
CA THR A 375 15.04 4.37 5.85
C THR A 375 15.97 3.16 5.97
N LEU A 376 15.81 2.19 5.07
CA LEU A 376 16.59 0.97 5.03
C LEU A 376 17.40 0.94 3.73
N SER A 377 18.73 0.93 3.86
CA SER A 377 19.65 0.63 2.75
C SER A 377 20.01 -0.84 2.80
N ILE A 378 19.70 -1.57 1.73
CA ILE A 378 19.86 -3.01 1.66
C ILE A 378 21.02 -3.32 0.72
N SER A 379 21.92 -4.19 1.16
CA SER A 379 23.10 -4.61 0.38
C SER A 379 23.44 -6.08 0.65
N GLY A 380 24.25 -6.67 -0.26
CA GLY A 380 24.64 -8.08 -0.13
C GLY A 380 23.55 -9.07 -0.61
N VAL A 381 22.65 -8.62 -1.47
CA VAL A 381 21.62 -9.44 -2.14
C VAL A 381 22.06 -9.93 -3.50
#